data_67d019e5ac59a937da3ffb90c1b0fa90
#
_entry.id   67d019e5ac59a937da3ffb90c1b0fa90
#
_cell.length_a   1.000
_cell.length_b   1.000
_cell.length_c   1.000
_cell.angle_alpha   90.00
_cell.angle_beta   90.00
_cell.angle_gamma   90.00
#
_symmetry.space_group_name_H-M   'P 1'
#
loop_
_entity.id
_entity.type
_entity.pdbx_description
1 polymer ?
#
loop_
_entity_poly.entity_id
_entity_poly.type
_entity_poly.pdbx_seq_one_letter_code
_entity_poly.pdbx_strand_id
1 'polypeptide(L)'
;KQLVLRCYMPRSDSTAGTIAAIETGILRECSVGCAMGSAICSICGADQAKAYCEHHAGKTYDGQLCVMALDDPKDAYEVSFVAVPAQPEAGVIKSKRYGGPAEPASDSETQRMAEAMQELETRRYGGM
;
A
#
# COMPACT_ATOMS: atom_id res chain seq x y z
N LYS A 1 3.31 -10.70 4.82
CA LYS A 1 2.03 -9.95 5.04
C LYS A 1 1.76 -9.08 3.83
N GLN A 2 0.51 -8.96 3.42
CA GLN A 2 0.08 -8.17 2.26
C GLN A 2 -1.08 -7.26 2.70
N LEU A 3 -1.02 -5.99 2.30
CA LEU A 3 -2.14 -5.06 2.45
C LEU A 3 -3.01 -5.13 1.20
N VAL A 4 -4.27 -5.48 1.38
CA VAL A 4 -5.25 -5.54 0.28
C VAL A 4 -6.30 -4.46 0.49
N LEU A 5 -6.47 -3.60 -0.51
CA LEU A 5 -7.44 -2.52 -0.53
C LEU A 5 -8.56 -2.84 -1.54
N ARG A 6 -9.78 -2.52 -1.16
CA ARG A 6 -10.93 -2.55 -2.08
C ARG A 6 -11.28 -1.13 -2.46
N CYS A 7 -11.17 -0.84 -3.75
CA CYS A 7 -11.51 0.46 -4.31
C CYS A 7 -12.64 0.31 -5.32
N TYR A 8 -13.40 1.36 -5.53
CA TYR A 8 -14.41 1.42 -6.57
C TYR A 8 -14.29 2.71 -7.38
N MET A 9 -14.70 2.65 -8.62
CA MET A 9 -14.75 3.81 -9.51
C MET A 9 -16.12 3.85 -10.19
N PRO A 10 -16.90 4.91 -10.01
CA PRO A 10 -18.18 5.07 -10.70
C PRO A 10 -17.96 5.12 -12.21
N ARG A 11 -18.86 4.52 -12.97
CA ARG A 11 -18.84 4.60 -14.42
C ARG A 11 -19.47 5.92 -14.86
N SER A 12 -18.70 6.72 -15.58
CA SER A 12 -19.12 7.98 -16.20
C SER A 12 -18.30 8.21 -17.47
N ASP A 13 -18.67 9.18 -18.26
CA ASP A 13 -17.89 9.53 -19.47
C ASP A 13 -16.46 9.94 -19.11
N SER A 14 -16.25 10.61 -17.98
CA SER A 14 -14.94 11.03 -17.51
C SER A 14 -14.07 9.90 -16.99
N THR A 15 -14.64 8.79 -16.55
CA THR A 15 -13.91 7.65 -15.98
C THR A 15 -13.79 6.45 -16.92
N ALA A 16 -14.51 6.46 -18.03
CA ALA A 16 -14.58 5.32 -18.96
C ALA A 16 -13.20 4.88 -19.47
N GLY A 17 -12.34 5.82 -19.84
CA GLY A 17 -10.98 5.54 -20.31
C GLY A 17 -10.09 4.92 -19.21
N THR A 18 -10.16 5.43 -17.99
CA THR A 18 -9.42 4.90 -16.84
C THR A 18 -9.88 3.49 -16.49
N ILE A 19 -11.20 3.25 -16.47
CA ILE A 19 -11.75 1.91 -16.23
C ILE A 19 -11.28 0.92 -17.29
N ALA A 20 -11.33 1.30 -18.57
CA ALA A 20 -10.85 0.47 -19.67
C ALA A 20 -9.35 0.14 -19.52
N ALA A 21 -8.53 1.11 -19.12
CA ALA A 21 -7.11 0.92 -18.90
C ALA A 21 -6.82 -0.05 -17.71
N ILE A 22 -7.64 -0.01 -16.66
CA ILE A 22 -7.54 -0.95 -15.52
C ILE A 22 -7.98 -2.36 -15.97
N GLU A 23 -9.10 -2.47 -16.66
CA GLU A 23 -9.67 -3.75 -17.12
C GLU A 23 -8.75 -4.46 -18.12
N THR A 24 -8.03 -3.71 -18.94
CA THR A 24 -7.08 -4.24 -19.93
C THR A 24 -5.66 -4.47 -19.36
N GLY A 25 -5.41 -4.06 -18.12
CA GLY A 25 -4.12 -4.21 -17.45
C GLY A 25 -3.06 -3.18 -17.86
N ILE A 26 -3.45 -2.10 -18.58
CA ILE A 26 -2.54 -0.98 -18.89
C ILE A 26 -2.23 -0.21 -17.60
N LEU A 27 -3.24 0.06 -16.78
CA LEU A 27 -3.10 0.63 -15.44
C LEU A 27 -3.23 -0.50 -14.40
N ARG A 28 -2.12 -0.98 -13.90
CA ARG A 28 -2.10 -2.04 -12.89
C ARG A 28 -1.14 -1.79 -11.74
N GLU A 29 -0.10 -1.00 -11.94
CA GLU A 29 0.91 -0.72 -10.93
C GLU A 29 0.40 0.36 -9.99
N CYS A 30 0.53 0.13 -8.68
CA CYS A 30 0.03 1.03 -7.65
C CYS A 30 1.13 1.41 -6.66
N SER A 31 1.00 2.58 -6.06
CA SER A 31 1.79 3.02 -4.93
C SER A 31 0.89 3.60 -3.86
N VAL A 32 1.33 3.59 -2.61
CA VAL A 32 0.61 4.13 -1.47
C VAL A 32 1.33 5.36 -0.94
N GLY A 33 0.58 6.43 -0.66
CA GLY A 33 1.04 7.58 0.10
C GLY A 33 0.74 7.37 1.58
N CYS A 34 1.79 7.36 2.41
CA CYS A 34 1.66 7.11 3.84
C CYS A 34 2.65 7.95 4.65
N ALA A 35 2.33 8.15 5.92
CA ALA A 35 3.24 8.73 6.90
C ALA A 35 3.79 7.63 7.82
N MET A 36 5.10 7.65 8.00
CA MET A 36 5.80 6.71 8.87
C MET A 36 6.33 7.44 10.11
N GLY A 37 6.30 6.78 11.25
CA GLY A 37 6.77 7.35 12.53
C GLY A 37 8.27 7.24 12.73
N SER A 38 8.95 6.35 12.00
CA SER A 38 10.40 6.20 12.05
C SER A 38 11.02 5.90 10.68
N ALA A 39 12.26 6.35 10.50
CA ALA A 39 13.07 6.11 9.32
C ALA A 39 14.52 5.84 9.75
N ILE A 40 14.85 4.58 9.96
CA ILE A 40 16.14 4.16 10.51
C ILE A 40 17.17 4.04 9.41
N CYS A 41 18.28 4.78 9.56
CA CYS A 41 19.42 4.70 8.66
C CYS A 41 20.16 3.36 8.82
N SER A 42 20.36 2.64 7.72
CA SER A 42 21.07 1.35 7.72
C SER A 42 22.56 1.46 8.03
N ILE A 43 23.15 2.65 7.89
CA ILE A 43 24.59 2.87 8.11
C ILE A 43 24.90 3.18 9.57
N CYS A 44 24.18 4.13 10.18
CA CYS A 44 24.46 4.58 11.54
C CYS A 44 23.37 4.25 12.57
N GLY A 45 22.23 3.71 12.16
CA GLY A 45 21.12 3.39 13.05
C GLY A 45 20.33 4.60 13.55
N ALA A 46 20.62 5.81 13.09
CA ALA A 46 19.88 7.01 13.48
C ALA A 46 18.46 7.00 12.91
N ASP A 47 17.49 7.41 13.71
CA ASP A 47 16.11 7.64 13.28
C ASP A 47 15.99 9.05 12.71
N GLN A 48 15.92 9.17 11.40
CA GLN A 48 15.81 10.48 10.71
C GLN A 48 14.48 11.19 10.97
N ALA A 49 13.48 10.53 11.51
CA ALA A 49 12.27 11.18 11.97
C ALA A 49 12.51 12.02 13.25
N LYS A 50 13.58 11.74 14.00
CA LYS A 50 13.92 12.41 15.26
C LYS A 50 15.17 13.26 15.16
N ALA A 51 16.18 12.80 14.44
CA ALA A 51 17.47 13.44 14.33
C ALA A 51 18.08 13.26 12.95
N TYR A 52 18.61 14.32 12.39
CA TYR A 52 19.29 14.28 11.11
C TYR A 52 20.59 13.47 11.17
N CYS A 53 20.87 12.69 10.12
CA CYS A 53 22.17 12.10 9.87
C CYS A 53 22.67 12.45 8.46
N GLU A 54 23.98 12.40 8.24
CA GLU A 54 24.59 12.79 6.96
C GLU A 54 24.45 11.72 5.85
N HIS A 55 23.92 10.55 6.18
CA HIS A 55 23.75 9.47 5.23
C HIS A 55 22.48 9.67 4.39
N HIS A 56 22.60 9.47 3.08
CA HIS A 56 21.50 9.61 2.13
C HIS A 56 21.13 8.25 1.55
N ALA A 57 19.84 7.95 1.53
CA ALA A 57 19.32 6.74 0.88
C ALA A 57 19.75 6.66 -0.59
N GLY A 58 20.16 5.47 -1.03
CA GLY A 58 20.65 5.22 -2.38
C GLY A 58 22.15 5.49 -2.60
N LYS A 59 22.86 6.09 -1.64
CA LYS A 59 24.32 6.23 -1.66
C LYS A 59 25.01 5.07 -0.96
N THR A 60 26.24 4.78 -1.39
CA THR A 60 27.06 3.73 -0.79
C THR A 60 28.12 4.35 0.13
N TYR A 61 28.25 3.79 1.33
CA TYR A 61 29.24 4.18 2.35
C TYR A 61 30.02 2.93 2.76
N ASP A 62 31.33 2.95 2.56
CA ASP A 62 32.23 1.81 2.86
C ASP A 62 31.75 0.48 2.26
N GLY A 63 31.23 0.53 1.01
CA GLY A 63 30.71 -0.63 0.30
C GLY A 63 29.28 -1.06 0.68
N GLN A 64 28.65 -0.40 1.65
CA GLN A 64 27.29 -0.67 2.09
C GLN A 64 26.31 0.35 1.50
N LEU A 65 25.26 -0.13 0.82
CA LEU A 65 24.18 0.73 0.33
C LEU A 65 23.37 1.27 1.50
N CYS A 66 23.23 2.59 1.55
CA CYS A 66 22.36 3.24 2.53
C CYS A 66 20.90 3.09 2.15
N VAL A 67 20.12 2.54 3.04
CA VAL A 67 18.66 2.48 2.96
C VAL A 67 18.03 3.03 4.25
N MET A 68 16.82 3.58 4.13
CA MET A 68 16.02 3.96 5.29
C MET A 68 14.98 2.90 5.55
N ALA A 69 15.10 2.20 6.66
CA ALA A 69 14.09 1.26 7.14
C ALA A 69 12.91 2.06 7.72
N LEU A 70 11.79 2.05 7.01
CA LEU A 70 10.56 2.73 7.44
C LEU A 70 9.77 1.82 8.36
N ASP A 71 9.35 2.36 9.51
CA ASP A 71 8.55 1.64 10.50
C ASP A 71 7.54 2.58 11.18
N ASP A 72 6.71 2.00 12.03
CA ASP A 72 5.69 2.74 12.79
C ASP A 72 4.75 3.53 11.87
N PRO A 73 3.94 2.86 11.01
CA PRO A 73 3.01 3.54 10.12
C PRO A 73 1.98 4.33 10.94
N LYS A 74 1.83 5.62 10.64
CA LYS A 74 0.93 6.54 11.33
C LYS A 74 -0.34 6.79 10.55
N ASP A 75 -0.24 6.96 9.24
CA ASP A 75 -1.36 7.29 8.39
C ASP A 75 -1.13 6.78 6.96
N ALA A 76 -2.21 6.48 6.26
CA ALA A 76 -2.21 6.14 4.84
C ALA A 76 -3.33 6.95 4.17
N TYR A 77 -2.97 7.85 3.26
CA TYR A 77 -3.87 8.86 2.73
C TYR A 77 -4.13 8.76 1.24
N GLU A 78 -3.37 7.97 0.50
CA GLU A 78 -3.65 7.77 -0.93
C GLU A 78 -3.18 6.41 -1.45
N VAL A 79 -3.85 5.97 -2.51
CA VAL A 79 -3.37 4.92 -3.41
C VAL A 79 -3.43 5.48 -4.82
N SER A 80 -2.33 5.43 -5.53
CA SER A 80 -2.18 5.99 -6.87
C SER A 80 -1.75 4.94 -7.88
N PHE A 81 -2.23 5.04 -9.11
CA PHE A 81 -1.61 4.33 -10.23
C PHE A 81 -0.30 5.02 -10.61
N VAL A 82 0.75 4.24 -10.81
CA VAL A 82 2.09 4.73 -11.13
C VAL A 82 2.71 3.89 -12.24
N ALA A 83 3.67 4.46 -12.96
CA ALA A 83 4.39 3.73 -14.00
C ALA A 83 5.38 2.72 -13.41
N VAL A 84 6.04 3.08 -12.30
CA VAL A 84 6.97 2.22 -11.57
C VAL A 84 6.67 2.36 -10.09
N PRO A 85 6.16 1.30 -9.44
CA PRO A 85 5.85 1.35 -8.02
C PRO A 85 7.11 1.25 -7.17
N ALA A 86 7.08 1.85 -5.97
CA ALA A 86 8.16 1.72 -4.99
C ALA A 86 8.34 0.27 -4.52
N GLN A 87 7.24 -0.50 -4.50
CA GLN A 87 7.25 -1.94 -4.26
C GLN A 87 6.84 -2.66 -5.56
N PRO A 88 7.72 -3.45 -6.18
CA PRO A 88 7.48 -4.05 -7.50
C PRO A 88 6.23 -4.94 -7.59
N GLU A 89 5.79 -5.50 -6.46
CA GLU A 89 4.62 -6.38 -6.39
C GLU A 89 3.31 -5.62 -6.10
N ALA A 90 3.37 -4.30 -5.89
CA ALA A 90 2.18 -3.50 -5.60
C ALA A 90 1.40 -3.22 -6.89
N GLY A 91 0.16 -3.68 -6.93
CA GLY A 91 -0.67 -3.51 -8.11
C GLY A 91 -2.09 -4.01 -7.95
N VAL A 92 -2.86 -3.91 -9.02
CA VAL A 92 -4.23 -4.43 -9.08
C VAL A 92 -4.20 -5.95 -9.14
N ILE A 93 -4.74 -6.60 -8.12
CA ILE A 93 -4.83 -8.06 -8.04
C ILE A 93 -6.02 -8.56 -8.85
N LYS A 94 -7.16 -7.87 -8.77
CA LYS A 94 -8.41 -8.25 -9.41
C LYS A 94 -9.26 -7.03 -9.71
N SER A 95 -9.67 -6.87 -10.96
CA SER A 95 -10.70 -5.89 -11.34
C SER A 95 -12.03 -6.62 -11.57
N LYS A 96 -13.12 -6.10 -10.98
CA LYS A 96 -14.47 -6.61 -11.20
C LYS A 96 -15.38 -5.51 -11.71
N ARG A 97 -16.23 -5.83 -12.70
CA ARG A 97 -17.36 -4.98 -13.07
C ARG A 97 -18.45 -5.09 -11.99
N TYR A 98 -18.79 -3.97 -11.39
CA TYR A 98 -20.02 -3.89 -10.59
C TYR A 98 -21.21 -3.91 -11.54
N GLY A 99 -22.20 -4.80 -11.28
CA GLY A 99 -23.42 -4.94 -12.07
C GLY A 99 -23.52 -6.21 -12.91
N GLY A 100 -22.50 -7.09 -12.88
CA GLY A 100 -22.66 -8.48 -13.29
C GLY A 100 -23.27 -9.32 -12.16
N PRO A 101 -23.76 -10.55 -12.42
CA PRO A 101 -24.22 -11.44 -11.36
C PRO A 101 -23.08 -11.58 -10.35
N ALA A 102 -23.38 -11.26 -9.09
CA ALA A 102 -22.41 -11.40 -7.99
C ALA A 102 -22.03 -12.86 -7.89
N GLU A 103 -20.81 -13.22 -8.26
CA GLU A 103 -20.25 -14.46 -7.75
C GLU A 103 -20.18 -14.33 -6.24
N PRO A 104 -20.73 -15.28 -5.48
CA PRO A 104 -20.62 -15.25 -4.03
C PRO A 104 -19.12 -15.22 -3.69
N ALA A 105 -18.74 -14.26 -2.84
CA ALA A 105 -17.40 -14.27 -2.27
C ALA A 105 -17.20 -15.65 -1.65
N SER A 106 -16.09 -16.32 -1.98
CA SER A 106 -15.82 -17.63 -1.38
C SER A 106 -15.81 -17.45 0.14
N ASP A 107 -16.45 -18.36 0.86
CA ASP A 107 -16.57 -18.31 2.32
C ASP A 107 -15.21 -18.02 3.01
N SER A 108 -14.11 -18.46 2.39
CA SER A 108 -12.75 -18.22 2.85
C SER A 108 -12.28 -16.75 2.72
N GLU A 109 -12.73 -16.01 1.71
CA GLU A 109 -12.37 -14.57 1.55
C GLU A 109 -13.16 -13.70 2.52
N THR A 110 -14.43 -14.02 2.72
CA THR A 110 -15.29 -13.31 3.68
C THR A 110 -14.81 -13.54 5.13
N GLN A 111 -14.39 -14.75 5.43
CA GLN A 111 -13.85 -15.11 6.74
C GLN A 111 -12.52 -14.41 7.04
N ARG A 112 -11.58 -14.37 6.09
CA ARG A 112 -10.31 -13.66 6.23
C ARG A 112 -10.49 -12.15 6.39
N MET A 113 -11.51 -11.58 5.74
CA MET A 113 -11.83 -10.16 5.92
C MET A 113 -12.44 -9.86 7.28
N ALA A 114 -13.34 -10.73 7.76
CA ALA A 114 -13.92 -10.58 9.09
C ALA A 114 -12.85 -10.70 10.19
N GLU A 115 -11.94 -11.65 10.06
CA GLU A 115 -10.80 -11.82 10.97
C GLU A 115 -9.85 -10.62 10.96
N ALA A 116 -9.53 -10.09 9.78
CA ALA A 116 -8.68 -8.90 9.63
C ALA A 116 -9.33 -7.63 10.20
N MET A 117 -10.64 -7.46 10.02
CA MET A 117 -11.38 -6.35 10.62
C MET A 117 -11.44 -6.47 12.14
N GLN A 118 -11.65 -7.66 12.66
CA GLN A 118 -11.69 -7.93 14.10
C GLN A 118 -10.33 -7.69 14.77
N GLU A 119 -9.23 -8.05 14.08
CA GLU A 119 -7.87 -7.77 14.54
C GLU A 119 -7.57 -6.24 14.56
N LEU A 120 -8.05 -5.50 13.56
CA LEU A 120 -7.92 -4.05 13.50
C LEU A 120 -8.73 -3.35 14.61
N GLU A 121 -9.95 -3.80 14.87
CA GLU A 121 -10.78 -3.27 15.97
C GLU A 121 -10.16 -3.56 17.34
N THR A 122 -9.64 -4.76 17.55
CA THR A 122 -8.96 -5.13 18.79
C THR A 122 -7.71 -4.28 19.03
N ARG A 123 -6.95 -3.96 17.98
CA ARG A 123 -5.78 -3.06 18.09
C ARG A 123 -6.18 -1.60 18.33
N ARG A 124 -7.32 -1.17 17.80
CA ARG A 124 -7.80 0.22 17.91
C ARG A 124 -8.44 0.53 19.27
N TYR A 125 -9.07 -0.47 19.88
CA TYR A 125 -9.85 -0.31 21.10
C TYR A 125 -9.37 -1.18 22.28
N GLY A 126 -8.46 -2.12 22.06
CA GLY A 126 -7.94 -3.04 23.09
C GLY A 126 -6.76 -2.50 23.91
N GLY A 127 -6.43 -1.24 23.79
CA GLY A 127 -5.33 -0.54 24.49
C GLY A 127 -5.78 0.38 25.62
N MET A 128 -6.91 0.06 26.21
CA MET A 128 -7.31 0.72 27.49
C MET A 128 -7.29 -0.26 28.63
#